data_be03e8a82d3b5a046de35568a2589a81
#
_entry.id   be03e8a82d3b5a046de35568a2589a81
#
_cell.length_a   1.000
_cell.length_b   1.000
_cell.length_c   1.000
_cell.angle_alpha   90.00
_cell.angle_beta   90.00
_cell.angle_gamma   90.00
#
_symmetry.space_group_name_H-M   'P 1'
#
loop_
_entity.id
_entity.type
_entity.pdbx_description
1 polymer ?
#
loop_
_entity_poly.entity_id
_entity_poly.type
_entity_poly.pdbx_seq_one_letter_code
_entity_poly.pdbx_strand_id
1 'polypeptide(L)'
;MRFRGKLKGIQKDFATNNFVISFEMEEGNLDDADKINGKDLTITAESYKDNRSGQANKLLWECIGRLAKFENKDKWQVYLEELKKYGQYTYTCIKPEAVAAFKANWRECEEIGELEINGKKAVQLLCFFGSSTYNTKEFAQLLDGVIQDLEDAGLPRPHSKELERAYEQWNQYCNERESVSSVESKES
;
A
#
# COMPACT_ATOMS: atom_id res chain seq x y z
N MET A 1 -14.85 -12.30 -14.79
CA MET A 1 -14.59 -13.11 -13.59
C MET A 1 -13.31 -12.65 -12.93
N ARG A 2 -13.28 -12.47 -11.62
CA ARG A 2 -12.09 -12.15 -10.81
C ARG A 2 -12.10 -13.06 -9.59
N PHE A 3 -10.99 -13.69 -9.26
CA PHE A 3 -10.89 -14.60 -8.12
C PHE A 3 -9.54 -14.43 -7.41
N ARG A 4 -9.51 -14.83 -6.15
CA ARG A 4 -8.31 -14.98 -5.35
C ARG A 4 -7.91 -16.46 -5.34
N GLY A 5 -6.62 -16.73 -5.48
CA GLY A 5 -6.14 -18.11 -5.49
C GLY A 5 -4.63 -18.21 -5.44
N LYS A 6 -4.15 -19.43 -5.44
CA LYS A 6 -2.70 -19.74 -5.43
C LYS A 6 -2.31 -20.44 -6.73
N LEU A 7 -1.15 -20.07 -7.27
CA LEU A 7 -0.53 -20.82 -8.34
C LEU A 7 -0.09 -22.20 -7.81
N LYS A 8 -0.62 -23.28 -8.37
CA LYS A 8 -0.30 -24.66 -7.97
C LYS A 8 0.76 -25.32 -8.84
N GLY A 9 0.84 -24.91 -10.10
CA GLY A 9 1.84 -25.46 -10.97
C GLY A 9 1.79 -24.89 -12.38
N ILE A 10 2.90 -25.07 -13.05
CA ILE A 10 3.07 -24.82 -14.48
C ILE A 10 3.58 -26.12 -15.09
N GLN A 11 2.84 -26.71 -16.02
CA GLN A 11 3.17 -27.95 -16.68
C GLN A 11 3.25 -27.73 -18.19
N LYS A 12 4.16 -28.42 -18.86
CA LYS A 12 4.19 -28.45 -20.31
C LYS A 12 3.38 -29.63 -20.81
N ASP A 13 2.37 -29.36 -21.61
CA ASP A 13 1.67 -30.39 -22.36
C ASP A 13 2.48 -30.76 -23.62
N PHE A 14 3.07 -31.93 -23.63
CA PHE A 14 3.94 -32.37 -24.73
C PHE A 14 3.18 -32.74 -26.00
N ALA A 15 1.86 -32.99 -25.91
CA ALA A 15 1.03 -33.29 -27.06
C ALA A 15 0.70 -32.03 -27.88
N THR A 16 0.40 -30.94 -27.21
CA THR A 16 0.06 -29.65 -27.82
C THR A 16 1.23 -28.66 -27.86
N ASN A 17 2.34 -28.99 -27.17
CA ASN A 17 3.51 -28.11 -26.93
C ASN A 17 3.16 -26.80 -26.18
N ASN A 18 2.00 -26.72 -25.55
CA ASN A 18 1.53 -25.57 -24.78
C ASN A 18 1.86 -25.71 -23.29
N PHE A 19 1.78 -24.60 -22.56
CA PHE A 19 1.86 -24.61 -21.10
C PHE A 19 0.47 -24.61 -20.48
N VAL A 20 0.26 -25.47 -19.48
CA VAL A 20 -0.92 -25.49 -18.63
C VAL A 20 -0.56 -24.87 -17.31
N ILE A 21 -1.29 -23.82 -16.91
CA ILE A 21 -1.11 -23.13 -15.63
C ILE A 21 -2.32 -23.43 -14.76
N SER A 22 -2.07 -23.99 -13.56
CA SER A 22 -3.12 -24.39 -12.62
C SER A 22 -3.15 -23.44 -11.42
N PHE A 23 -4.35 -22.98 -11.10
CA PHE A 23 -4.64 -22.17 -9.93
C PHE A 23 -5.64 -22.89 -9.01
N GLU A 24 -5.39 -22.84 -7.71
CA GLU A 24 -6.36 -23.19 -6.68
C GLU A 24 -7.11 -21.92 -6.28
N MET A 25 -8.42 -21.92 -6.35
CA MET A 25 -9.27 -20.80 -5.94
C MET A 25 -9.78 -21.01 -4.51
N GLU A 26 -9.72 -19.97 -3.68
CA GLU A 26 -10.25 -20.00 -2.30
C GLU A 26 -11.78 -19.99 -2.31
N GLU A 27 -12.37 -19.21 -3.22
CA GLU A 27 -13.80 -19.14 -3.46
C GLU A 27 -14.04 -19.07 -4.97
N GLY A 28 -14.95 -19.83 -5.49
CA GLY A 28 -15.25 -19.84 -6.92
C GLY A 28 -16.70 -20.25 -7.18
N ASN A 29 -17.28 -19.66 -8.21
CA ASN A 29 -18.56 -20.06 -8.76
C ASN A 29 -18.32 -20.88 -10.04
N LEU A 30 -18.66 -22.15 -10.03
CA LEU A 30 -18.54 -23.04 -11.18
C LEU A 30 -19.36 -22.53 -12.38
N ASP A 31 -20.53 -21.92 -12.14
CA ASP A 31 -21.36 -21.34 -13.19
C ASP A 31 -20.66 -20.23 -13.97
N ASP A 32 -19.77 -19.47 -13.32
CA ASP A 32 -18.98 -18.45 -14.00
C ASP A 32 -17.82 -19.03 -14.81
N ALA A 33 -17.27 -20.17 -14.37
CA ALA A 33 -16.26 -20.90 -15.15
C ALA A 33 -16.88 -21.48 -16.42
N ASP A 34 -18.10 -22.02 -16.35
CA ASP A 34 -18.81 -22.58 -17.50
C ASP A 34 -19.11 -21.53 -18.57
N LYS A 35 -19.41 -20.29 -18.19
CA LYS A 35 -19.67 -19.18 -19.14
C LYS A 35 -18.46 -18.82 -20.01
N ILE A 36 -17.25 -19.11 -19.55
CA ILE A 36 -15.99 -18.79 -20.24
C ILE A 36 -15.29 -20.03 -20.79
N ASN A 37 -15.84 -21.22 -20.53
CA ASN A 37 -15.29 -22.47 -21.00
C ASN A 37 -15.18 -22.51 -22.54
N GLY A 38 -14.04 -22.95 -23.06
CA GLY A 38 -13.75 -23.04 -24.49
C GLY A 38 -13.54 -21.69 -25.20
N LYS A 39 -13.43 -20.57 -24.48
CA LYS A 39 -13.17 -19.24 -25.05
C LYS A 39 -11.71 -18.86 -24.91
N ASP A 40 -11.23 -18.05 -25.86
CA ASP A 40 -9.94 -17.38 -25.70
C ASP A 40 -10.02 -16.33 -24.61
N LEU A 41 -9.09 -16.36 -23.66
CA LEU A 41 -9.07 -15.50 -22.50
C LEU A 41 -7.75 -14.74 -22.40
N THR A 42 -7.82 -13.50 -21.95
CA THR A 42 -6.67 -12.81 -21.41
C THR A 42 -6.63 -13.01 -19.90
N ILE A 43 -5.53 -13.61 -19.39
CA ILE A 43 -5.37 -13.89 -17.97
C ILE A 43 -4.26 -13.00 -17.41
N THR A 44 -4.60 -12.23 -16.39
CA THR A 44 -3.62 -11.41 -15.63
C THR A 44 -3.55 -11.97 -14.21
N ALA A 45 -2.34 -12.34 -13.78
CA ALA A 45 -2.07 -12.78 -12.42
C ALA A 45 -1.12 -11.80 -11.74
N GLU A 46 -1.56 -11.23 -10.64
CA GLU A 46 -0.79 -10.31 -9.81
C GLU A 46 -0.68 -10.88 -8.40
N SER A 47 0.42 -10.58 -7.69
CA SER A 47 0.50 -10.97 -6.29
C SER A 47 -0.63 -10.30 -5.51
N TYR A 48 -1.38 -11.12 -4.75
CA TYR A 48 -2.45 -10.59 -3.92
C TYR A 48 -1.85 -9.66 -2.87
N LYS A 49 -2.29 -8.42 -2.90
CA LYS A 49 -2.03 -7.45 -1.84
C LYS A 49 -3.28 -7.41 -0.97
N ASP A 50 -3.14 -7.70 0.30
CA ASP A 50 -4.22 -7.47 1.27
C ASP A 50 -4.58 -5.99 1.23
N ASN A 51 -5.69 -5.68 0.58
CA ASN A 51 -6.16 -4.31 0.54
C ASN A 51 -6.60 -3.94 1.96
N ARG A 52 -5.99 -2.89 2.49
CA ARG A 52 -6.45 -2.26 3.73
C ARG A 52 -7.97 -2.14 3.75
N SER A 53 -8.58 -2.35 4.89
CA SER A 53 -10.02 -2.22 5.01
C SER A 53 -10.45 -0.79 4.65
N GLY A 54 -11.58 -0.63 3.98
CA GLY A 54 -12.14 0.70 3.70
C GLY A 54 -12.40 1.50 4.99
N GLN A 55 -12.55 0.81 6.11
CA GLN A 55 -12.72 1.36 7.45
C GLN A 55 -11.43 1.98 7.99
N ALA A 56 -10.27 1.32 7.83
CA ALA A 56 -8.98 1.89 8.22
C ALA A 56 -8.67 3.17 7.43
N ASN A 57 -9.02 3.21 6.15
CA ASN A 57 -8.88 4.43 5.37
C ASN A 57 -9.81 5.56 5.84
N LYS A 58 -11.06 5.25 6.22
CA LYS A 58 -11.98 6.23 6.81
C LYS A 58 -11.44 6.78 8.13
N LEU A 59 -10.87 5.91 8.98
CA LEU A 59 -10.25 6.31 10.24
C LEU A 59 -9.09 7.28 10.01
N LEU A 60 -8.17 6.98 9.08
CA LEU A 60 -7.08 7.88 8.72
C LEU A 60 -7.60 9.28 8.34
N TRP A 61 -8.58 9.35 7.43
CA TRP A 61 -9.15 10.63 6.98
C TRP A 61 -9.97 11.36 8.05
N GLU A 62 -10.55 10.64 9.01
CA GLU A 62 -11.19 11.22 10.19
C GLU A 62 -10.14 11.91 11.09
N CYS A 63 -9.03 11.21 11.42
CA CYS A 63 -7.94 11.76 12.22
C CYS A 63 -7.31 12.99 11.55
N ILE A 64 -6.96 12.88 10.27
CA ILE A 64 -6.44 14.00 9.48
C ILE A 64 -7.43 15.19 9.46
N GLY A 65 -8.73 14.91 9.33
CA GLY A 65 -9.74 15.97 9.37
C GLY A 65 -9.83 16.70 10.71
N ARG A 66 -9.55 16.03 11.83
CA ARG A 66 -9.50 16.64 13.17
C ARG A 66 -8.24 17.46 13.35
N LEU A 67 -7.07 16.93 12.96
CA LEU A 67 -5.81 17.68 12.97
C LEU A 67 -5.92 18.92 12.10
N ALA A 68 -6.43 18.82 10.90
CA ALA A 68 -6.61 19.93 9.97
C ALA A 68 -7.46 21.06 10.57
N LYS A 69 -8.55 20.72 11.26
CA LYS A 69 -9.38 21.70 11.97
C LYS A 69 -8.63 22.36 13.13
N PHE A 70 -7.89 21.58 13.89
CA PHE A 70 -7.11 22.05 15.04
C PHE A 70 -6.01 23.01 14.59
N GLU A 71 -5.28 22.66 13.54
CA GLU A 71 -4.18 23.45 12.99
C GLU A 71 -4.63 24.57 12.05
N ASN A 72 -5.93 24.66 11.77
CA ASN A 72 -6.51 25.58 10.78
C ASN A 72 -5.86 25.46 9.39
N LYS A 73 -5.62 24.22 8.96
CA LYS A 73 -5.01 23.86 7.67
C LYS A 73 -6.00 23.10 6.78
N ASP A 74 -5.67 23.01 5.49
CA ASP A 74 -6.36 22.12 4.57
C ASP A 74 -6.03 20.64 4.88
N LYS A 75 -7.01 19.74 4.74
CA LYS A 75 -6.84 18.31 5.00
C LYS A 75 -5.75 17.66 4.15
N TRP A 76 -5.62 18.12 2.90
CA TRP A 76 -4.62 17.59 2.00
C TRP A 76 -3.21 18.00 2.42
N GLN A 77 -3.06 19.24 2.88
CA GLN A 77 -1.80 19.73 3.43
C GLN A 77 -1.37 18.90 4.64
N VAL A 78 -2.27 18.70 5.61
CA VAL A 78 -1.97 17.86 6.79
C VAL A 78 -1.62 16.44 6.37
N TYR A 79 -2.38 15.85 5.42
CA TYR A 79 -2.07 14.52 4.91
C TYR A 79 -0.64 14.42 4.32
N LEU A 80 -0.17 15.43 3.57
CA LEU A 80 1.18 15.45 3.04
C LEU A 80 2.23 15.60 4.15
N GLU A 81 1.96 16.41 5.16
CA GLU A 81 2.81 16.56 6.33
C GLU A 81 2.95 15.23 7.10
N GLU A 82 1.85 14.51 7.29
CA GLU A 82 1.85 13.19 7.93
C GLU A 82 2.56 12.12 7.09
N LEU A 83 2.41 12.18 5.75
CA LEU A 83 3.19 11.31 4.87
C LEU A 83 4.69 11.53 5.00
N LYS A 84 5.14 12.77 5.19
CA LYS A 84 6.56 13.11 5.39
C LYS A 84 7.09 12.58 6.72
N LYS A 85 6.27 12.55 7.77
CA LYS A 85 6.66 12.04 9.08
C LYS A 85 6.67 10.50 9.16
N TYR A 86 5.61 9.87 8.69
CA TYR A 86 5.31 8.46 8.96
C TYR A 86 5.18 7.59 7.70
N GLY A 87 5.18 8.21 6.51
CA GLY A 87 4.95 7.53 5.25
C GLY A 87 6.17 6.81 4.70
N GLN A 88 5.95 6.03 3.65
CA GLN A 88 7.00 5.36 2.90
C GLN A 88 7.58 6.29 1.85
N TYR A 89 8.88 6.21 1.66
CA TYR A 89 9.63 7.04 0.71
C TYR A 89 10.69 6.23 -0.04
N THR A 90 11.19 6.82 -1.11
CA THR A 90 12.34 6.32 -1.85
C THR A 90 13.24 7.47 -2.28
N TYR A 91 14.50 7.16 -2.51
CA TYR A 91 15.43 8.10 -3.15
C TYR A 91 15.51 7.83 -4.64
N THR A 92 15.53 8.88 -5.43
CA THR A 92 15.82 8.80 -6.85
C THR A 92 16.80 9.87 -7.26
N CYS A 93 17.55 9.61 -8.36
CA CYS A 93 18.48 10.56 -8.93
C CYS A 93 18.09 10.78 -10.38
N ILE A 94 17.82 12.02 -10.72
CA ILE A 94 17.36 12.39 -12.07
C ILE A 94 18.21 13.53 -12.63
N LYS A 95 18.17 13.69 -13.93
CA LYS A 95 18.88 14.78 -14.60
C LYS A 95 18.26 16.13 -14.19
N PRO A 96 19.07 17.19 -14.02
CA PRO A 96 18.56 18.50 -13.60
C PRO A 96 17.39 19.01 -14.48
N GLU A 97 17.50 18.82 -15.80
CA GLU A 97 16.48 19.27 -16.76
C GLU A 97 15.14 18.51 -16.64
N ALA A 98 15.12 17.34 -16.02
CA ALA A 98 13.92 16.53 -15.84
C ALA A 98 13.22 16.72 -14.48
N VAL A 99 13.85 17.45 -13.54
CA VAL A 99 13.34 17.63 -12.17
C VAL A 99 11.93 18.21 -12.15
N ALA A 100 11.69 19.29 -12.88
CA ALA A 100 10.39 19.95 -12.90
C ALA A 100 9.28 19.04 -13.43
N ALA A 101 9.55 18.31 -14.52
CA ALA A 101 8.59 17.37 -15.10
C ALA A 101 8.33 16.18 -14.17
N PHE A 102 9.35 15.68 -13.47
CA PHE A 102 9.20 14.61 -12.50
C PHE A 102 8.33 15.06 -11.32
N LYS A 103 8.63 16.23 -10.71
CA LYS A 103 7.86 16.79 -9.59
C LYS A 103 6.39 17.06 -9.95
N ALA A 104 6.11 17.46 -11.18
CA ALA A 104 4.73 17.68 -11.63
C ALA A 104 3.90 16.37 -11.71
N ASN A 105 4.56 15.22 -11.88
CA ASN A 105 3.92 13.92 -12.00
C ASN A 105 4.02 13.05 -10.73
N TRP A 106 4.84 13.46 -9.75
CA TRP A 106 4.94 12.77 -8.47
C TRP A 106 4.08 13.48 -7.42
N ARG A 107 3.50 12.72 -6.49
CA ARG A 107 2.57 13.27 -5.49
C ARG A 107 3.22 14.26 -4.55
N GLU A 108 4.36 13.87 -3.98
CA GLU A 108 5.15 14.70 -3.06
C GLU A 108 6.61 14.28 -3.14
N CYS A 109 7.50 15.25 -3.38
CA CYS A 109 8.94 15.01 -3.37
C CYS A 109 9.74 16.25 -3.03
N GLU A 110 10.88 16.05 -2.40
CA GLU A 110 11.81 17.09 -1.96
C GLU A 110 13.17 16.93 -2.63
N GLU A 111 13.78 18.04 -3.02
CA GLU A 111 15.15 18.04 -3.50
C GLU A 111 16.10 18.01 -2.31
N ILE A 112 16.96 16.98 -2.26
CA ILE A 112 17.94 16.83 -1.19
C ILE A 112 19.25 17.52 -1.55
N GLY A 113 19.68 17.44 -2.80
CA GLY A 113 20.92 18.05 -3.27
C GLY A 113 21.33 17.61 -4.67
N GLU A 114 22.38 18.23 -5.13
CA GLU A 114 23.03 17.87 -6.40
C GLU A 114 24.17 16.88 -6.15
N LEU A 115 24.37 15.97 -7.09
CA LEU A 115 25.44 15.00 -7.07
C LEU A 115 25.94 14.70 -8.50
N GLU A 116 27.06 14.04 -8.61
CA GLU A 116 27.62 13.63 -9.89
C GLU A 116 27.65 12.11 -9.99
N ILE A 117 27.05 11.56 -11.04
CA ILE A 117 27.04 10.13 -11.32
C ILE A 117 27.71 9.90 -12.69
N ASN A 118 28.81 9.17 -12.71
CA ASN A 118 29.57 8.86 -13.94
C ASN A 118 29.90 10.12 -14.77
N GLY A 119 30.34 11.21 -14.12
CA GLY A 119 30.70 12.46 -14.78
C GLY A 119 29.50 13.30 -15.25
N LYS A 120 28.27 12.95 -14.83
CA LYS A 120 27.05 13.69 -15.19
C LYS A 120 26.38 14.24 -13.95
N LYS A 121 25.93 15.49 -14.01
CA LYS A 121 25.13 16.10 -12.95
C LYS A 121 23.79 15.41 -12.79
N ALA A 122 23.40 15.17 -11.56
CA ALA A 122 22.10 14.64 -11.18
C ALA A 122 21.58 15.38 -9.93
N VAL A 123 20.28 15.41 -9.76
CA VAL A 123 19.61 15.91 -8.55
C VAL A 123 19.02 14.71 -7.83
N GLN A 124 19.35 14.60 -6.54
CA GLN A 124 18.76 13.60 -5.66
C GLN A 124 17.45 14.12 -5.09
N LEU A 125 16.41 13.31 -5.26
CA LEU A 125 15.08 13.59 -4.73
C LEU A 125 14.70 12.55 -3.67
N LEU A 126 14.05 13.01 -2.61
CA LEU A 126 13.31 12.19 -1.65
C LEU A 126 11.84 12.19 -2.09
N CYS A 127 11.31 11.01 -2.43
CA CYS A 127 10.00 10.86 -3.03
C CYS A 127 9.09 10.07 -2.10
N PHE A 128 7.96 10.63 -1.68
CA PHE A 128 6.99 10.02 -0.80
C PHE A 128 5.91 9.29 -1.60
N PHE A 129 5.62 8.04 -1.21
CA PHE A 129 4.52 7.27 -1.79
C PHE A 129 3.19 7.68 -1.14
N GLY A 130 2.15 7.78 -1.95
CA GLY A 130 0.81 7.97 -1.41
C GLY A 130 0.30 6.73 -0.68
N SER A 131 -0.44 6.89 0.41
CA SER A 131 -0.95 5.79 1.23
C SER A 131 -1.80 4.77 0.46
N SER A 132 -2.27 5.08 -0.76
CA SER A 132 -2.99 4.14 -1.62
C SER A 132 -2.13 2.97 -2.13
N THR A 133 -0.80 3.11 -2.11
CA THR A 133 0.14 2.08 -2.54
C THR A 133 0.64 1.21 -1.39
N TYR A 134 0.30 1.57 -0.14
CA TYR A 134 0.81 0.92 1.05
C TYR A 134 0.20 -0.46 1.25
N ASN A 135 1.04 -1.39 1.65
CA ASN A 135 0.58 -2.64 2.24
C ASN A 135 0.00 -2.38 3.64
N THR A 136 -0.50 -3.44 4.27
CA THR A 136 -1.15 -3.38 5.57
C THR A 136 -0.25 -2.83 6.67
N LYS A 137 1.02 -3.27 6.73
CA LYS A 137 1.99 -2.84 7.74
C LYS A 137 2.39 -1.37 7.56
N GLU A 138 2.69 -0.97 6.33
CA GLU A 138 3.05 0.42 6.01
C GLU A 138 1.90 1.38 6.32
N PHE A 139 0.67 0.95 6.06
CA PHE A 139 -0.51 1.74 6.37
C PHE A 139 -0.75 1.85 7.88
N ALA A 140 -0.48 0.76 8.65
CA ALA A 140 -0.55 0.80 10.11
C ALA A 140 0.40 1.84 10.67
N GLN A 141 1.64 1.81 10.23
CA GLN A 141 2.66 2.76 10.68
C GLN A 141 2.23 4.22 10.46
N LEU A 142 1.68 4.53 9.27
CA LEU A 142 1.14 5.86 9.01
C LEU A 142 -0.04 6.19 9.94
N LEU A 143 -1.00 5.27 10.09
CA LEU A 143 -2.20 5.48 10.90
C LEU A 143 -1.84 5.67 12.37
N ASP A 144 -0.95 4.84 12.93
CA ASP A 144 -0.51 4.93 14.31
C ASP A 144 0.21 6.26 14.57
N GLY A 145 1.06 6.73 13.63
CA GLY A 145 1.70 8.03 13.73
C GLY A 145 0.69 9.19 13.74
N VAL A 146 -0.30 9.16 12.85
CA VAL A 146 -1.35 10.20 12.80
C VAL A 146 -2.22 10.19 14.07
N ILE A 147 -2.50 9.01 14.63
CA ILE A 147 -3.22 8.90 15.92
C ILE A 147 -2.39 9.46 17.06
N GLN A 148 -1.09 9.22 17.08
CA GLN A 148 -0.20 9.77 18.08
C GLN A 148 -0.16 11.31 18.02
N ASP A 149 -0.03 11.88 16.83
CA ASP A 149 -0.06 13.35 16.64
C ASP A 149 -1.41 13.95 17.08
N LEU A 150 -2.51 13.21 16.84
CA LEU A 150 -3.84 13.62 17.32
C LEU A 150 -3.91 13.67 18.85
N GLU A 151 -3.35 12.66 19.53
CA GLU A 151 -3.30 12.59 20.99
C GLU A 151 -2.36 13.65 21.58
N ASP A 152 -1.21 13.88 20.96
CA ASP A 152 -0.25 14.92 21.36
C ASP A 152 -0.85 16.33 21.22
N ALA A 153 -1.75 16.53 20.23
CA ALA A 153 -2.56 17.74 20.10
C ALA A 153 -3.71 17.84 21.15
N GLY A 154 -3.84 16.86 22.04
CA GLY A 154 -4.90 16.83 23.05
C GLY A 154 -6.30 16.53 22.49
N LEU A 155 -6.38 16.02 21.28
CA LEU A 155 -7.64 15.69 20.62
C LEU A 155 -8.04 14.22 20.92
N PRO A 156 -9.34 13.96 21.17
CA PRO A 156 -9.79 12.60 21.43
C PRO A 156 -9.70 11.76 20.14
N ARG A 157 -9.40 10.47 20.31
CA ARG A 157 -9.54 9.50 19.21
C ARG A 157 -10.95 9.52 18.63
N PRO A 158 -11.12 9.22 17.35
CA PRO A 158 -12.45 9.06 16.77
C PRO A 158 -13.24 7.95 17.49
N HIS A 159 -14.37 8.30 18.07
CA HIS A 159 -15.27 7.36 18.76
C HIS A 159 -16.49 7.03 17.89
N SER A 160 -16.33 6.17 16.89
CA SER A 160 -17.48 5.48 16.34
C SER A 160 -17.32 3.98 16.59
N LYS A 161 -18.41 3.29 16.97
CA LYS A 161 -18.38 1.84 17.19
C LYS A 161 -17.86 1.05 15.97
N GLU A 162 -18.05 1.58 14.78
CA GLU A 162 -17.52 0.99 13.54
C GLU A 162 -16.00 1.21 13.41
N LEU A 163 -15.51 2.37 13.81
CA LEU A 163 -14.07 2.71 13.77
C LEU A 163 -13.31 1.98 14.87
N GLU A 164 -13.89 1.81 16.06
CA GLU A 164 -13.32 0.99 17.14
C GLU A 164 -13.17 -0.47 16.70
N ARG A 165 -14.21 -1.06 16.11
CA ARG A 165 -14.14 -2.43 15.56
C ARG A 165 -13.11 -2.55 14.45
N ALA A 166 -12.98 -1.55 13.58
CA ALA A 166 -11.98 -1.55 12.53
C ALA A 166 -10.56 -1.50 13.10
N TYR A 167 -10.37 -0.72 14.17
CA TYR A 167 -9.09 -0.60 14.86
C TYR A 167 -8.73 -1.87 15.64
N GLU A 168 -9.67 -2.49 16.30
CA GLU A 168 -9.48 -3.78 16.98
C GLU A 168 -9.10 -4.89 16.00
N GLN A 169 -9.82 -5.01 14.88
CA GLN A 169 -9.51 -5.98 13.83
C GLN A 169 -8.12 -5.72 13.21
N TRP A 170 -7.77 -4.47 13.08
CA TRP A 170 -6.48 -4.04 12.60
C TRP A 170 -5.34 -4.41 13.54
N ASN A 171 -5.46 -4.11 14.83
CA ASN A 171 -4.48 -4.48 15.85
C ASN A 171 -4.33 -6.00 15.98
N GLN A 172 -5.43 -6.76 15.93
CA GLN A 172 -5.39 -8.22 15.87
C GLN A 172 -4.56 -8.71 14.69
N TYR A 173 -4.81 -8.18 13.50
CA TYR A 173 -4.09 -8.55 12.29
C TYR A 173 -2.58 -8.21 12.36
N CYS A 174 -2.21 -7.06 12.91
CA CYS A 174 -0.82 -6.70 13.12
C CYS A 174 -0.12 -7.64 14.10
N ASN A 175 -0.75 -7.95 15.23
CA ASN A 175 -0.22 -8.85 16.27
C ASN A 175 -0.06 -10.30 15.77
N GLU A 176 -1.00 -10.81 14.99
CA GLU A 176 -0.92 -12.14 14.39
C GLU A 176 0.25 -12.27 13.42
N ARG A 177 0.53 -11.22 12.63
CA ARG A 177 1.68 -11.20 11.72
C ARG A 177 3.02 -11.08 12.40
N GLU A 178 3.13 -10.31 13.47
CA GLU A 178 4.35 -10.23 14.26
C GLU A 178 4.67 -11.57 14.94
N SER A 179 3.67 -12.29 15.37
CA SER A 179 3.84 -13.64 15.95
C SER A 179 4.34 -14.66 14.91
N VAL A 180 3.87 -14.59 13.66
CA VAL A 180 4.30 -15.48 12.57
C VAL A 180 5.74 -15.15 12.13
N SER A 181 6.08 -13.87 11.99
CA SER A 181 7.44 -13.47 11.58
C SER A 181 8.51 -13.79 12.64
N SER A 182 8.13 -13.82 13.92
CA SER A 182 9.02 -14.19 15.02
C SER A 182 9.24 -15.70 15.15
N VAL A 183 8.38 -16.52 14.58
CA VAL A 183 8.54 -17.99 14.51
C VAL A 183 9.47 -18.38 13.36
N GLU A 184 9.32 -17.76 12.18
CA GLU A 184 10.17 -18.03 11.01
C GLU A 184 11.63 -17.61 11.22
N SER A 185 11.88 -16.58 12.03
CA SER A 185 13.25 -16.14 12.38
C SER A 185 13.96 -17.01 13.43
N LYS A 186 13.28 -17.99 14.04
CA LYS A 186 13.87 -18.94 15.02
C LYS A 186 14.17 -20.31 14.43
N GLU A 187 13.75 -20.57 13.20
CA GLU A 187 13.97 -21.85 12.49
C GLU A 187 15.03 -21.74 11.37
N SER A 188 15.80 -20.62 11.32
CA SER A 188 16.87 -20.43 10.32
C SER A 188 18.24 -20.45 10.95
#